data_a928bcb3675b604c0539e3983bc4f4e6
#
_entry.id   a928bcb3675b604c0539e3983bc4f4e6
#
_cell.length_a   1.000
_cell.length_b   1.000
_cell.length_c   1.000
_cell.angle_alpha   90.00
_cell.angle_beta   90.00
_cell.angle_gamma   90.00
#
_symmetry.space_group_name_H-M   'P 1'
#
loop_
_entity.id
_entity.type
_entity.pdbx_description
1 polymer ?
#
loop_
_entity_poly.entity_id
_entity_poly.type
_entity_poly.pdbx_seq_one_letter_code
_entity_poly.pdbx_strand_id
1 'polypeptide(L)'
;MLQEVLQREGYVVLRAYSGTEALLLLSTQTPDLILLDLMMPGCSGEEVMQHISALGIPVIVVSAKVGIDDKVQLLLGGAVDYVTKPFDTKELLARIAVHLRTHQEAAKSRDTLCYSDIVLSTVSHTVTVCGAPVKLTKTEFAVLKVLMQNPKQAVAKSVILDRIFEDTPDCTQSSLKIHVSNLRKKLRAAGGKDYIEAVWGIGFQLSDTADQNGQFEP
;
A
#
# COMPACT_ATOMS: atom_id res chain seq x y z
N MET A 1 26.20 -15.64 14.87
CA MET A 1 25.77 -14.78 16.01
C MET A 1 24.50 -13.99 15.69
N LEU A 2 24.47 -12.94 14.83
CA LEU A 2 23.24 -12.16 14.57
C LEU A 2 22.10 -13.02 13.97
N GLN A 3 22.39 -13.87 12.99
CA GLN A 3 21.40 -14.79 12.40
C GLN A 3 20.71 -15.67 13.45
N GLU A 4 21.47 -16.27 14.35
CA GLU A 4 20.92 -17.16 15.39
C GLU A 4 20.00 -16.40 16.34
N VAL A 5 20.34 -15.15 16.65
CA VAL A 5 19.49 -14.28 17.48
C VAL A 5 18.18 -13.98 16.76
N LEU A 6 18.22 -13.56 15.51
CA LEU A 6 17.02 -13.30 14.71
C LEU A 6 16.14 -14.54 14.56
N GLN A 7 16.75 -15.71 14.33
CA GLN A 7 16.00 -16.98 14.23
C GLN A 7 15.34 -17.37 15.56
N ARG A 8 15.98 -17.11 16.71
CA ARG A 8 15.39 -17.32 18.04
C ARG A 8 14.17 -16.41 18.31
N GLU A 9 14.20 -15.20 17.73
CA GLU A 9 13.05 -14.26 17.77
C GLU A 9 11.97 -14.61 16.73
N GLY A 10 12.11 -15.73 16.00
CA GLY A 10 11.10 -16.22 15.06
C GLY A 10 11.21 -15.66 13.64
N TYR A 11 12.27 -14.93 13.31
CA TYR A 11 12.48 -14.41 11.95
C TYR A 11 13.06 -15.46 11.02
N VAL A 12 12.58 -15.51 9.78
CA VAL A 12 13.23 -16.25 8.69
C VAL A 12 14.36 -15.38 8.13
N VAL A 13 15.58 -15.88 8.16
CA VAL A 13 16.77 -15.10 7.80
C VAL A 13 17.36 -15.60 6.49
N LEU A 14 17.35 -14.75 5.48
CA LEU A 14 18.10 -14.91 4.23
C LEU A 14 19.45 -14.21 4.37
N ARG A 15 20.52 -14.83 3.85
CA ARG A 15 21.88 -14.27 3.95
C ARG A 15 22.47 -14.06 2.58
N ALA A 16 23.12 -12.92 2.42
CA ALA A 16 24.00 -12.62 1.31
C ALA A 16 25.37 -12.19 1.85
N TYR A 17 26.44 -12.66 1.25
CA TYR A 17 27.83 -12.37 1.66
C TYR A 17 28.49 -11.29 0.79
N SER A 18 27.78 -10.82 -0.23
CA SER A 18 28.21 -9.73 -1.10
C SER A 18 27.03 -8.95 -1.63
N GLY A 19 27.26 -7.72 -2.11
CA GLY A 19 26.22 -6.92 -2.74
C GLY A 19 25.62 -7.59 -3.97
N THR A 20 26.44 -8.24 -4.79
CA THR A 20 25.98 -8.98 -5.98
C THR A 20 25.06 -10.16 -5.62
N GLU A 21 25.40 -10.91 -4.58
CA GLU A 21 24.56 -12.01 -4.08
C GLU A 21 23.24 -11.47 -3.51
N ALA A 22 23.28 -10.34 -2.80
CA ALA A 22 22.09 -9.70 -2.28
C ALA A 22 21.10 -9.33 -3.42
N LEU A 23 21.58 -8.71 -4.49
CA LEU A 23 20.76 -8.36 -5.65
C LEU A 23 20.17 -9.61 -6.34
N LEU A 24 20.96 -10.69 -6.44
CA LEU A 24 20.49 -11.97 -7.01
C LEU A 24 19.38 -12.59 -6.14
N LEU A 25 19.52 -12.60 -4.82
CA LEU A 25 18.48 -13.07 -3.91
C LEU A 25 17.21 -12.25 -4.04
N LEU A 26 17.32 -10.94 -4.12
CA LEU A 26 16.17 -10.02 -4.25
C LEU A 26 15.44 -10.15 -5.59
N SER A 27 16.05 -10.71 -6.62
CA SER A 27 15.38 -11.02 -7.90
C SER A 27 14.39 -12.19 -7.79
N THR A 28 14.52 -13.03 -6.78
CA THR A 28 13.71 -14.25 -6.58
C THR A 28 12.90 -14.25 -5.29
N GLN A 29 13.30 -13.43 -4.32
CA GLN A 29 12.69 -13.39 -3.00
C GLN A 29 12.49 -11.95 -2.54
N THR A 30 11.36 -11.68 -1.90
CA THR A 30 11.00 -10.36 -1.37
C THR A 30 10.98 -10.43 0.16
N PRO A 31 12.04 -9.99 0.86
CA PRO A 31 12.04 -9.94 2.32
C PRO A 31 11.16 -8.80 2.84
N ASP A 32 10.65 -8.93 4.07
CA ASP A 32 9.88 -7.87 4.73
C ASP A 32 10.75 -6.71 5.24
N LEU A 33 12.07 -6.94 5.43
CA LEU A 33 13.07 -5.96 5.87
C LEU A 33 14.47 -6.41 5.46
N ILE A 34 15.33 -5.45 5.15
CA ILE A 34 16.75 -5.69 4.82
C ILE A 34 17.63 -5.04 5.89
N LEU A 35 18.59 -5.83 6.41
CA LEU A 35 19.73 -5.33 7.16
C LEU A 35 20.92 -5.24 6.20
N LEU A 36 21.37 -4.03 5.91
CA LEU A 36 22.40 -3.78 4.90
C LEU A 36 23.70 -3.31 5.56
N ASP A 37 24.78 -4.08 5.40
CA ASP A 37 26.13 -3.60 5.70
C ASP A 37 26.69 -2.84 4.49
N LEU A 38 27.24 -1.68 4.69
CA LEU A 38 27.88 -0.92 3.60
C LEU A 38 29.24 -1.47 3.23
N MET A 39 29.92 -2.13 4.17
CA MET A 39 31.27 -2.67 4.00
C MET A 39 31.20 -4.13 3.53
N MET A 40 30.70 -4.33 2.32
CA MET A 40 30.60 -5.65 1.69
C MET A 40 31.55 -5.78 0.49
N PRO A 41 32.05 -6.98 0.18
CA PRO A 41 32.80 -7.22 -1.04
C PRO A 41 31.88 -7.17 -2.28
N GLY A 42 32.48 -6.87 -3.43
CA GLY A 42 31.76 -6.77 -4.71
C GLY A 42 31.04 -5.43 -4.87
N CYS A 43 29.76 -5.47 -5.18
CA CYS A 43 28.92 -4.27 -5.26
C CYS A 43 28.81 -3.62 -3.88
N SER A 44 29.05 -2.31 -3.80
CA SER A 44 29.02 -1.57 -2.54
C SER A 44 27.61 -1.50 -1.94
N GLY A 45 27.53 -1.28 -0.63
CA GLY A 45 26.23 -1.13 0.02
C GLY A 45 25.42 0.07 -0.51
N GLU A 46 26.10 1.15 -0.93
CA GLU A 46 25.46 2.31 -1.56
C GLU A 46 24.86 1.96 -2.94
N GLU A 47 25.56 1.17 -3.75
CA GLU A 47 25.06 0.67 -5.04
C GLU A 47 23.87 -0.26 -4.84
N VAL A 48 23.94 -1.16 -3.86
CA VAL A 48 22.80 -2.02 -3.48
C VAL A 48 21.60 -1.15 -3.07
N MET A 49 21.81 -0.12 -2.23
CA MET A 49 20.74 0.81 -1.81
C MET A 49 20.00 1.43 -3.00
N GLN A 50 20.74 1.90 -4.01
CA GLN A 50 20.12 2.50 -5.22
C GLN A 50 19.20 1.51 -5.95
N HIS A 51 19.59 0.24 -6.05
CA HIS A 51 18.78 -0.79 -6.70
C HIS A 51 17.54 -1.17 -5.91
N ILE A 52 17.64 -1.24 -4.57
CA ILE A 52 16.54 -1.72 -3.72
C ILE A 52 15.57 -0.62 -3.30
N SER A 53 15.95 0.66 -3.39
CA SER A 53 15.08 1.80 -3.03
C SER A 53 13.74 1.79 -3.77
N ALA A 54 13.72 1.34 -5.04
CA ALA A 54 12.51 1.21 -5.85
C ALA A 54 11.60 0.05 -5.43
N LEU A 55 12.09 -0.92 -4.66
CA LEU A 55 11.32 -2.10 -4.25
C LEU A 55 10.36 -1.80 -3.08
N GLY A 56 10.51 -0.66 -2.42
CA GLY A 56 9.68 -0.27 -1.27
C GLY A 56 9.88 -1.13 -0.02
N ILE A 57 10.97 -1.91 0.05
CA ILE A 57 11.33 -2.75 1.19
C ILE A 57 12.07 -1.86 2.21
N PRO A 58 11.72 -1.87 3.51
CA PRO A 58 12.44 -1.10 4.52
C PRO A 58 13.86 -1.60 4.69
N VAL A 59 14.84 -0.69 4.64
CA VAL A 59 16.27 -0.99 4.78
C VAL A 59 16.82 -0.33 6.02
N ILE A 60 17.36 -1.12 6.96
CA ILE A 60 18.15 -0.63 8.08
C ILE A 60 19.62 -0.81 7.72
N VAL A 61 20.36 0.29 7.62
CA VAL A 61 21.80 0.24 7.37
C VAL A 61 22.55 -0.04 8.67
N VAL A 62 23.46 -1.01 8.63
CA VAL A 62 24.30 -1.41 9.79
C VAL A 62 25.76 -1.25 9.40
N SER A 63 26.42 -0.16 9.84
CA SER A 63 27.76 0.17 9.36
C SER A 63 28.68 0.68 10.47
N ALA A 64 29.99 0.54 10.28
CA ALA A 64 31.02 1.12 11.12
C ALA A 64 31.32 2.62 10.80
N LYS A 65 30.80 3.15 9.69
CA LYS A 65 30.90 4.57 9.35
C LYS A 65 30.13 5.41 10.39
N VAL A 66 30.76 6.42 10.96
CA VAL A 66 30.21 7.23 12.08
C VAL A 66 29.88 8.66 11.66
N GLY A 67 30.22 9.06 10.42
CA GLY A 67 30.01 10.43 9.93
C GLY A 67 28.54 10.83 9.93
N ILE A 68 28.24 12.04 10.41
CA ILE A 68 26.87 12.57 10.39
C ILE A 68 26.39 12.73 8.94
N ASP A 69 27.25 13.19 8.05
CA ASP A 69 26.95 13.41 6.65
C ASP A 69 26.64 12.08 5.94
N ASP A 70 27.38 11.01 6.23
CA ASP A 70 27.11 9.67 5.69
C ASP A 70 25.71 9.17 6.10
N LYS A 71 25.33 9.36 7.37
CA LYS A 71 24.01 8.98 7.88
C LYS A 71 22.90 9.74 7.19
N VAL A 72 23.07 11.06 7.04
CA VAL A 72 22.09 11.92 6.35
C VAL A 72 21.91 11.49 4.90
N GLN A 73 23.01 11.24 4.19
CA GLN A 73 22.96 10.80 2.79
C GLN A 73 22.25 9.44 2.63
N LEU A 74 22.48 8.50 3.54
CA LEU A 74 21.83 7.17 3.50
C LEU A 74 20.32 7.25 3.81
N LEU A 75 19.93 8.07 4.77
CA LEU A 75 18.51 8.30 5.06
C LEU A 75 17.80 9.00 3.90
N LEU A 76 18.42 10.01 3.28
CA LEU A 76 17.91 10.66 2.09
C LEU A 76 17.89 9.70 0.88
N GLY A 77 18.81 8.73 0.84
CA GLY A 77 18.87 7.65 -0.16
C GLY A 77 17.84 6.56 0.01
N GLY A 78 16.94 6.66 1.04
CA GLY A 78 15.82 5.74 1.23
C GLY A 78 15.99 4.69 2.33
N ALA A 79 17.10 4.73 3.11
CA ALA A 79 17.19 3.92 4.32
C ALA A 79 16.16 4.40 5.36
N VAL A 80 15.45 3.47 5.99
CA VAL A 80 14.47 3.81 7.04
C VAL A 80 15.12 4.02 8.40
N ASP A 81 16.35 3.48 8.61
CA ASP A 81 17.11 3.63 9.85
C ASP A 81 18.59 3.34 9.62
N TYR A 82 19.40 3.74 10.59
CA TYR A 82 20.85 3.55 10.58
C TYR A 82 21.35 3.12 11.97
N VAL A 83 22.14 2.04 12.02
CA VAL A 83 22.72 1.50 13.25
C VAL A 83 24.25 1.43 13.12
N THR A 84 24.97 2.04 14.06
CA THR A 84 26.43 2.01 14.08
C THR A 84 26.98 0.77 14.75
N LYS A 85 28.01 0.16 14.16
CA LYS A 85 28.79 -0.91 14.78
C LYS A 85 29.85 -0.33 15.74
N PRO A 86 30.07 -0.92 16.93
CA PRO A 86 29.34 -2.05 17.51
C PRO A 86 27.94 -1.63 18.01
N PHE A 87 26.94 -2.49 17.87
CA PHE A 87 25.57 -2.25 18.31
C PHE A 87 25.12 -3.25 19.39
N ASP A 88 24.19 -2.83 20.23
CA ASP A 88 23.47 -3.72 21.12
C ASP A 88 22.42 -4.51 20.33
N THR A 89 22.40 -5.83 20.53
CA THR A 89 21.47 -6.72 19.81
C THR A 89 20.02 -6.43 20.17
N LYS A 90 19.71 -6.02 21.41
CA LYS A 90 18.35 -5.67 21.82
C LYS A 90 17.88 -4.39 21.16
N GLU A 91 18.79 -3.41 20.99
CA GLU A 91 18.49 -2.19 20.26
C GLU A 91 18.15 -2.49 18.81
N LEU A 92 18.97 -3.32 18.13
CA LEU A 92 18.71 -3.70 16.74
C LEU A 92 17.38 -4.44 16.59
N LEU A 93 17.07 -5.39 17.47
CA LEU A 93 15.79 -6.11 17.48
C LEU A 93 14.59 -5.16 17.65
N ALA A 94 14.68 -4.19 18.56
CA ALA A 94 13.62 -3.21 18.76
C ALA A 94 13.39 -2.36 17.50
N ARG A 95 14.44 -1.92 16.82
CA ARG A 95 14.35 -1.17 15.55
C ARG A 95 13.73 -2.00 14.43
N ILE A 96 14.15 -3.26 14.28
CA ILE A 96 13.56 -4.21 13.33
C ILE A 96 12.05 -4.35 13.58
N ALA A 97 11.64 -4.59 14.82
CA ALA A 97 10.23 -4.76 15.17
C ALA A 97 9.38 -3.51 14.86
N VAL A 98 9.93 -2.31 15.13
CA VAL A 98 9.26 -1.04 14.81
C VAL A 98 9.06 -0.88 13.31
N HIS A 99 10.11 -1.08 12.52
CA HIS A 99 10.04 -0.88 11.07
C HIS A 99 9.19 -1.95 10.37
N LEU A 100 9.25 -3.21 10.80
CA LEU A 100 8.37 -4.27 10.31
C LEU A 100 6.90 -3.95 10.60
N ARG A 101 6.57 -3.50 11.81
CA ARG A 101 5.20 -3.12 12.17
C ARG A 101 4.71 -1.96 11.32
N THR A 102 5.50 -0.88 11.20
CA THR A 102 5.14 0.30 10.39
C THR A 102 4.95 -0.08 8.92
N HIS A 103 5.81 -0.95 8.37
CA HIS A 103 5.70 -1.42 7.00
C HIS A 103 4.45 -2.28 6.79
N GLN A 104 4.14 -3.19 7.72
CA GLN A 104 2.93 -4.01 7.68
C GLN A 104 1.65 -3.16 7.82
N GLU A 105 1.65 -2.14 8.66
CA GLU A 105 0.52 -1.21 8.80
C GLU A 105 0.32 -0.39 7.51
N ALA A 106 1.40 0.08 6.90
CA ALA A 106 1.37 0.76 5.60
C ALA A 106 0.89 -0.16 4.46
N ALA A 107 1.33 -1.43 4.45
CA ALA A 107 0.85 -2.44 3.51
C ALA A 107 -0.64 -2.73 3.71
N LYS A 108 -1.09 -2.96 4.95
CA LYS A 108 -2.51 -3.14 5.28
C LYS A 108 -3.35 -1.93 4.89
N SER A 109 -2.82 -0.72 5.06
CA SER A 109 -3.50 0.52 4.62
C SER A 109 -3.60 0.63 3.10
N ARG A 110 -2.64 0.08 2.34
CA ARG A 110 -2.72 -0.03 0.86
C ARG A 110 -3.71 -1.12 0.42
N ASP A 111 -3.79 -2.20 1.21
CA ASP A 111 -4.65 -3.35 0.94
C ASP A 111 -6.11 -3.12 1.36
N THR A 112 -6.35 -2.12 2.20
CA THR A 112 -7.67 -1.78 2.71
C THR A 112 -7.96 -0.31 2.47
N LEU A 113 -8.94 -0.02 1.64
CA LEU A 113 -9.45 1.33 1.43
C LEU A 113 -10.64 1.57 2.33
N CYS A 114 -10.66 2.72 3.01
CA CYS A 114 -11.77 3.13 3.88
C CYS A 114 -12.31 4.49 3.44
N TYR A 115 -13.63 4.58 3.36
CA TYR A 115 -14.32 5.84 3.12
C TYR A 115 -15.66 5.85 3.87
N SER A 116 -15.82 6.76 4.84
CA SER A 116 -16.99 6.76 5.73
C SER A 116 -17.21 5.35 6.31
N ASP A 117 -18.36 4.75 6.08
CA ASP A 117 -18.73 3.42 6.59
C ASP A 117 -18.34 2.27 5.64
N ILE A 118 -17.71 2.57 4.49
CA ILE A 118 -17.28 1.58 3.50
C ILE A 118 -15.85 1.14 3.81
N VAL A 119 -15.64 -0.16 3.87
CA VAL A 119 -14.32 -0.79 3.94
C VAL A 119 -14.19 -1.75 2.77
N LEU A 120 -13.17 -1.55 1.92
CA LEU A 120 -12.86 -2.36 0.77
C LEU A 120 -11.48 -2.99 0.94
N SER A 121 -11.40 -4.32 0.92
CA SER A 121 -10.13 -5.06 0.89
C SER A 121 -9.77 -5.42 -0.54
N THR A 122 -8.60 -4.95 -0.98
CA THR A 122 -8.08 -5.25 -2.33
C THR A 122 -7.52 -6.66 -2.44
N VAL A 123 -7.05 -7.24 -1.33
CA VAL A 123 -6.49 -8.60 -1.26
C VAL A 123 -7.59 -9.66 -1.27
N SER A 124 -8.58 -9.52 -0.39
CA SER A 124 -9.68 -10.48 -0.30
C SER A 124 -10.82 -10.21 -1.28
N HIS A 125 -10.79 -9.09 -2.02
CA HIS A 125 -11.85 -8.62 -2.92
C HIS A 125 -13.22 -8.55 -2.23
N THR A 126 -13.23 -8.11 -0.98
CA THR A 126 -14.44 -7.98 -0.15
C THR A 126 -14.76 -6.52 0.12
N VAL A 127 -16.04 -6.23 0.26
CA VAL A 127 -16.55 -4.91 0.66
C VAL A 127 -17.52 -5.08 1.79
N THR A 128 -17.39 -4.23 2.81
CA THR A 128 -18.37 -4.10 3.88
C THR A 128 -18.83 -2.65 3.99
N VAL A 129 -20.08 -2.46 4.39
CA VAL A 129 -20.67 -1.15 4.69
C VAL A 129 -21.32 -1.24 6.06
N CYS A 130 -20.98 -0.36 6.98
CA CYS A 130 -21.38 -0.46 8.39
C CYS A 130 -21.10 -1.85 9.01
N GLY A 131 -20.02 -2.51 8.59
CA GLY A 131 -19.65 -3.86 9.01
C GLY A 131 -20.42 -5.00 8.31
N ALA A 132 -21.47 -4.72 7.55
CA ALA A 132 -22.23 -5.73 6.81
C ALA A 132 -21.59 -6.00 5.43
N PRO A 133 -21.42 -7.28 5.02
CA PRO A 133 -20.80 -7.63 3.75
C PRO A 133 -21.72 -7.27 2.58
N VAL A 134 -21.15 -6.66 1.52
CA VAL A 134 -21.85 -6.29 0.30
C VAL A 134 -21.27 -7.05 -0.89
N LYS A 135 -22.09 -7.85 -1.59
CA LYS A 135 -21.65 -8.59 -2.77
C LYS A 135 -21.64 -7.70 -4.01
N LEU A 136 -20.47 -7.41 -4.51
CA LEU A 136 -20.25 -6.65 -5.74
C LEU A 136 -19.84 -7.58 -6.89
N THR A 137 -20.18 -7.19 -8.11
CA THR A 137 -19.61 -7.80 -9.32
C THR A 137 -18.16 -7.31 -9.48
N LYS A 138 -17.37 -7.97 -10.35
CA LYS A 138 -15.98 -7.58 -10.63
C LYS A 138 -15.88 -6.11 -11.07
N THR A 139 -16.76 -5.68 -11.97
CA THR A 139 -16.81 -4.29 -12.47
C THR A 139 -17.22 -3.28 -11.38
N GLU A 140 -18.25 -3.60 -10.59
CA GLU A 140 -18.68 -2.74 -9.47
C GLU A 140 -17.58 -2.58 -8.43
N PHE A 141 -16.85 -3.65 -8.12
CA PHE A 141 -15.70 -3.63 -7.21
C PHE A 141 -14.57 -2.76 -7.77
N ALA A 142 -14.20 -2.93 -9.04
CA ALA A 142 -13.16 -2.14 -9.70
C ALA A 142 -13.52 -0.65 -9.73
N VAL A 143 -14.76 -0.31 -10.06
CA VAL A 143 -15.26 1.08 -10.04
C VAL A 143 -15.18 1.66 -8.61
N LEU A 144 -15.65 0.93 -7.61
CA LEU A 144 -15.60 1.39 -6.22
C LEU A 144 -14.16 1.62 -5.75
N LYS A 145 -13.24 0.70 -6.08
CA LYS A 145 -11.81 0.83 -5.79
C LYS A 145 -11.23 2.13 -6.38
N VAL A 146 -11.51 2.44 -7.64
CA VAL A 146 -11.04 3.68 -8.28
C VAL A 146 -11.58 4.92 -7.59
N LEU A 147 -12.85 4.93 -7.21
CA LEU A 147 -13.46 6.05 -6.49
C LEU A 147 -12.88 6.20 -5.08
N MET A 148 -12.65 5.10 -4.35
CA MET A 148 -12.08 5.12 -3.01
C MET A 148 -10.58 5.51 -3.00
N GLN A 149 -9.87 5.30 -4.09
CA GLN A 149 -8.50 5.81 -4.27
C GLN A 149 -8.45 7.33 -4.51
N ASN A 150 -9.59 7.94 -4.86
CA ASN A 150 -9.70 9.37 -5.11
C ASN A 150 -10.84 9.98 -4.28
N PRO A 151 -10.76 9.90 -2.93
CA PRO A 151 -11.82 10.38 -2.07
C PRO A 151 -12.00 11.90 -2.24
N LYS A 152 -13.24 12.36 -2.25
CA LYS A 152 -13.62 13.79 -2.40
C LYS A 152 -13.24 14.43 -3.75
N GLN A 153 -12.86 13.64 -4.76
CA GLN A 153 -12.56 14.14 -6.10
C GLN A 153 -13.49 13.50 -7.12
N ALA A 154 -13.98 14.31 -8.07
CA ALA A 154 -14.73 13.82 -9.21
C ALA A 154 -13.79 13.09 -10.17
N VAL A 155 -14.04 11.82 -10.44
CA VAL A 155 -13.26 11.01 -11.37
C VAL A 155 -14.00 10.95 -12.71
N ALA A 156 -13.33 11.37 -13.78
CA ALA A 156 -13.91 11.35 -15.11
C ALA A 156 -14.22 9.92 -15.58
N LYS A 157 -15.29 9.77 -16.37
CA LYS A 157 -15.71 8.43 -16.88
C LYS A 157 -14.61 7.73 -17.68
N SER A 158 -13.85 8.50 -18.50
CA SER A 158 -12.70 7.97 -19.24
C SER A 158 -11.63 7.43 -18.31
N VAL A 159 -11.27 8.18 -17.26
CA VAL A 159 -10.27 7.77 -16.26
C VAL A 159 -10.71 6.52 -15.50
N ILE A 160 -12.01 6.40 -15.17
CA ILE A 160 -12.53 5.18 -14.56
C ILE A 160 -12.35 3.99 -15.51
N LEU A 161 -12.75 4.13 -16.77
CA LEU A 161 -12.65 3.06 -17.77
C LEU A 161 -11.20 2.65 -18.00
N ASP A 162 -10.28 3.60 -18.15
CA ASP A 162 -8.85 3.32 -18.33
C ASP A 162 -8.26 2.53 -17.16
N ARG A 163 -8.64 2.91 -15.92
CA ARG A 163 -8.11 2.24 -14.72
C ARG A 163 -8.70 0.86 -14.45
N ILE A 164 -9.93 0.60 -14.90
CA ILE A 164 -10.57 -0.72 -14.73
C ILE A 164 -10.37 -1.63 -15.94
N PHE A 165 -9.72 -1.14 -17.01
CA PHE A 165 -9.57 -1.87 -18.28
C PHE A 165 -8.90 -3.23 -18.11
N GLU A 166 -7.83 -3.32 -17.35
CA GLU A 166 -7.15 -4.59 -17.08
C GLU A 166 -8.04 -5.61 -16.36
N ASP A 167 -8.89 -5.14 -15.46
CA ASP A 167 -9.80 -5.97 -14.68
C ASP A 167 -11.09 -6.31 -15.45
N THR A 168 -11.58 -5.38 -16.27
CA THR A 168 -12.90 -5.48 -16.95
C THR A 168 -12.87 -4.84 -18.34
N PRO A 169 -12.19 -5.47 -19.32
CA PRO A 169 -11.98 -4.90 -20.66
C PRO A 169 -13.29 -4.66 -21.44
N ASP A 170 -14.35 -5.39 -21.13
CA ASP A 170 -15.64 -5.27 -21.79
C ASP A 170 -16.51 -4.10 -21.29
N CYS A 171 -16.03 -3.33 -20.31
CA CYS A 171 -16.78 -2.22 -19.74
C CYS A 171 -16.73 -0.99 -20.66
N THR A 172 -17.88 -0.60 -21.21
CA THR A 172 -18.05 0.58 -22.06
C THR A 172 -18.57 1.78 -21.27
N GLN A 173 -18.54 2.99 -21.84
CA GLN A 173 -19.14 4.18 -21.22
C GLN A 173 -20.64 4.02 -20.94
N SER A 174 -21.36 3.29 -21.78
CA SER A 174 -22.79 3.03 -21.59
C SER A 174 -23.04 2.06 -20.46
N SER A 175 -22.28 0.96 -20.39
CA SER A 175 -22.39 -0.03 -19.32
C SER A 175 -21.89 0.50 -17.98
N LEU A 176 -20.89 1.40 -17.95
CA LEU A 176 -20.39 2.02 -16.73
C LEU A 176 -21.49 2.71 -15.91
N LYS A 177 -22.41 3.43 -16.58
CA LYS A 177 -23.55 4.07 -15.88
C LYS A 177 -24.44 3.06 -15.20
N ILE A 178 -24.66 1.88 -15.83
CA ILE A 178 -25.47 0.81 -15.25
C ILE A 178 -24.75 0.22 -14.04
N HIS A 179 -23.46 -0.06 -14.15
CA HIS A 179 -22.65 -0.59 -13.03
C HIS A 179 -22.63 0.38 -11.85
N VAL A 180 -22.45 1.68 -12.09
CA VAL A 180 -22.51 2.70 -11.02
C VAL A 180 -23.91 2.76 -10.40
N SER A 181 -24.98 2.68 -11.19
CA SER A 181 -26.35 2.66 -10.65
C SER A 181 -26.62 1.44 -9.76
N ASN A 182 -26.14 0.26 -10.19
CA ASN A 182 -26.27 -0.97 -9.39
C ASN A 182 -25.41 -0.91 -8.12
N LEU A 183 -24.20 -0.41 -8.24
CA LEU A 183 -23.28 -0.19 -7.10
C LEU A 183 -23.94 0.72 -6.06
N ARG A 184 -24.50 1.88 -6.47
CA ARG A 184 -25.24 2.77 -5.58
C ARG A 184 -26.36 2.05 -4.81
N LYS A 185 -27.20 1.30 -5.53
CA LYS A 185 -28.31 0.57 -4.91
C LYS A 185 -27.80 -0.40 -3.84
N LYS A 186 -26.72 -1.12 -4.11
CA LYS A 186 -26.13 -2.08 -3.16
C LYS A 186 -25.54 -1.41 -1.94
N LEU A 187 -24.77 -0.32 -2.12
CA LEU A 187 -24.20 0.42 -1.02
C LEU A 187 -25.29 1.10 -0.17
N ARG A 188 -26.29 1.70 -0.81
CA ARG A 188 -27.44 2.31 -0.12
C ARG A 188 -28.24 1.29 0.68
N ALA A 189 -28.48 0.11 0.13
CA ALA A 189 -29.20 -0.96 0.83
C ALA A 189 -28.49 -1.40 2.12
N ALA A 190 -27.16 -1.34 2.17
CA ALA A 190 -26.36 -1.72 3.33
C ALA A 190 -26.13 -0.58 4.32
N GLY A 191 -25.96 0.66 3.85
CA GLY A 191 -25.58 1.82 4.67
C GLY A 191 -26.65 2.89 4.84
N GLY A 192 -27.80 2.76 4.18
CA GLY A 192 -28.96 3.66 4.34
C GLY A 192 -28.81 5.04 3.68
N LYS A 193 -27.66 5.34 3.06
CA LYS A 193 -27.39 6.65 2.41
C LYS A 193 -26.74 6.46 1.04
N ASP A 194 -26.71 7.54 0.25
CA ASP A 194 -26.01 7.53 -1.04
C ASP A 194 -24.53 7.87 -0.82
N TYR A 195 -23.64 6.95 -1.28
CA TYR A 195 -22.19 7.08 -1.18
C TYR A 195 -21.53 7.57 -2.46
N ILE A 196 -22.26 7.61 -3.57
CA ILE A 196 -21.71 8.00 -4.88
C ILE A 196 -22.63 9.05 -5.48
N GLU A 197 -22.09 10.16 -5.90
CA GLU A 197 -22.82 11.18 -6.67
C GLU A 197 -22.27 11.31 -8.09
N ALA A 198 -23.15 11.74 -9.00
CA ALA A 198 -22.80 12.07 -10.36
C ALA A 198 -22.43 13.54 -10.45
N VAL A 199 -21.23 13.84 -10.90
CA VAL A 199 -20.80 15.21 -11.20
C VAL A 199 -21.09 15.47 -12.68
N TRP A 200 -22.00 16.41 -12.90
CA TRP A 200 -22.53 16.67 -14.25
C TRP A 200 -21.43 17.07 -15.22
N GLY A 201 -21.42 16.45 -16.41
CA GLY A 201 -20.40 16.67 -17.44
C GLY A 201 -19.05 16.05 -17.19
N ILE A 202 -18.74 15.55 -15.96
CA ILE A 202 -17.44 15.03 -15.58
C ILE A 202 -17.50 13.51 -15.37
N GLY A 203 -18.13 13.05 -14.31
CA GLY A 203 -18.09 11.63 -13.93
C GLY A 203 -18.77 11.33 -12.62
N PHE A 204 -18.05 10.67 -11.72
CA PHE A 204 -18.56 10.23 -10.43
C PHE A 204 -17.57 10.57 -9.31
N GLN A 205 -18.10 10.82 -8.11
CA GLN A 205 -17.30 10.97 -6.90
C GLN A 205 -17.95 10.27 -5.71
N LEU A 206 -17.17 9.99 -4.66
CA LEU A 206 -17.72 9.58 -3.38
C LEU A 206 -18.27 10.78 -2.64
N SER A 207 -19.47 10.62 -2.07
CA SER A 207 -20.16 11.62 -1.27
C SER A 207 -20.57 11.01 0.07
N ASP A 208 -20.55 11.82 1.12
CA ASP A 208 -20.94 11.43 2.48
C ASP A 208 -22.22 12.20 2.91
N THR A 209 -22.99 12.67 1.94
CA THR A 209 -24.23 13.38 2.22
C THR A 209 -25.30 12.39 2.68
N ALA A 210 -25.61 12.41 3.96
CA ALA A 210 -26.90 11.95 4.45
C ALA A 210 -28.00 12.75 3.71
N ASP A 211 -29.02 12.05 3.20
CA ASP A 211 -30.14 12.59 2.42
C ASP A 211 -30.53 14.02 2.82
N GLN A 212 -30.06 15.01 2.08
CA GLN A 212 -30.69 16.34 2.01
C GLN A 212 -31.58 16.43 0.76
N ASN A 213 -32.43 15.44 0.53
CA ASN A 213 -33.51 15.52 -0.45
C ASN A 213 -34.87 15.35 0.22
N GLY A 214 -35.25 16.40 0.92
CA GLY A 214 -36.58 16.59 1.43
C GLY A 214 -36.90 18.06 1.49
N GLN A 215 -36.84 18.79 0.35
CA GLN A 215 -37.60 20.07 0.15
C GLN A 215 -37.16 20.72 -1.17
N PHE A 216 -37.78 20.28 -2.24
CA PHE A 216 -38.16 21.18 -3.33
C PHE A 216 -39.62 20.87 -3.60
N GLU A 217 -40.48 21.63 -2.93
CA GLU A 217 -41.85 21.94 -3.38
C GLU A 217 -41.88 23.32 -4.00
N PRO A 218 -42.87 23.59 -4.84
CA PRO A 218 -42.83 24.19 -6.16
C PRO A 218 -42.74 25.70 -6.19
#